data_9edc156f7589e348e42b7a2766220719
#
_entry.id   9edc156f7589e348e42b7a2766220719
#
_cell.length_a   1.000
_cell.length_b   1.000
_cell.length_c   1.000
_cell.angle_alpha   90.00
_cell.angle_beta   90.00
_cell.angle_gamma   90.00
#
_symmetry.space_group_name_H-M   'P 1'
#
loop_
_entity.id
_entity.type
_entity.pdbx_description
1 polymer ?
#
loop_
_entity_poly.entity_id
_entity_poly.type
_entity_poly.pdbx_seq_one_letter_code
_entity_poly.pdbx_strand_id
1 'polypeptide(L)'
;MGRRNLKTALATIGLLLVVYFLYTSHDGHVSYKTEPNSNKLQLLRELEANKEWKTQGFNFQPKLKPTLDQSSTVLQQLYKSIPYDSNTDFPKFIWQTWKVDLQDETFPKRYRNFQATWDEKNPNYKHFVIPDEQCDTLVQELYSEVPDVAKAYKIMPKSILKADFFRYLILFARGGVYTDIDTVGLKPVDEWSSNKEEIAGKINNAGLVVGIEADPDRPDWAEWYARRIQFCQWTIQSKRGHPMLAQLIAKITEITLTRLEKGQLKKVLGKDEGGDIMNWTGPGIFTDYVFKYLNQIVEVDWRLFTGMEQPIVIDDVLVLPITSFSPDVNQMGAKSSGDPMAFAKHMFSGSWKDDGMPEMGL
;
A
#
# COMPACT_ATOMS: atom_id res chain seq x y z
N MET A 1 34.18 -40.33 -44.93
CA MET A 1 33.40 -40.33 -43.70
C MET A 1 32.85 -38.93 -43.26
N GLY A 2 32.94 -37.90 -44.10
CA GLY A 2 32.66 -36.51 -43.65
C GLY A 2 31.30 -35.89 -44.03
N ARG A 3 30.68 -36.29 -45.14
CA ARG A 3 29.46 -35.58 -45.64
C ARG A 3 28.12 -36.01 -45.01
N ARG A 4 28.04 -37.25 -44.48
CA ARG A 4 26.80 -37.71 -43.80
C ARG A 4 26.64 -37.12 -42.42
N ASN A 5 27.72 -36.98 -41.66
CA ASN A 5 27.69 -36.42 -40.30
C ASN A 5 27.39 -34.90 -40.30
N LEU A 6 27.83 -34.18 -41.35
CA LEU A 6 27.55 -32.74 -41.46
C LEU A 6 26.06 -32.45 -41.74
N LYS A 7 25.42 -33.27 -42.60
CA LYS A 7 23.99 -33.15 -42.89
C LYS A 7 23.10 -33.47 -41.67
N THR A 8 23.51 -34.46 -40.88
CA THR A 8 22.79 -34.82 -39.64
C THR A 8 22.97 -33.73 -38.59
N ALA A 9 24.20 -33.19 -38.42
CA ALA A 9 24.45 -32.09 -37.50
C ALA A 9 23.67 -30.81 -37.87
N LEU A 10 23.61 -30.45 -39.15
CA LEU A 10 22.86 -29.32 -39.64
C LEU A 10 21.33 -29.51 -39.47
N ALA A 11 20.81 -30.73 -39.67
CA ALA A 11 19.43 -31.05 -39.43
C ALA A 11 19.06 -30.97 -37.94
N THR A 12 19.95 -31.42 -37.05
CA THR A 12 19.75 -31.33 -35.58
C THR A 12 19.81 -29.90 -35.10
N ILE A 13 20.71 -29.06 -35.62
CA ILE A 13 20.77 -27.62 -35.31
C ILE A 13 19.54 -26.91 -35.85
N GLY A 14 19.09 -27.23 -37.04
CA GLY A 14 17.87 -26.70 -37.62
C GLY A 14 16.61 -27.04 -36.77
N LEU A 15 16.54 -28.29 -36.29
CA LEU A 15 15.43 -28.72 -35.41
C LEU A 15 15.47 -28.02 -34.05
N LEU A 16 16.67 -27.85 -33.46
CA LEU A 16 16.83 -27.11 -32.21
C LEU A 16 16.51 -25.64 -32.37
N LEU A 17 16.86 -25.02 -33.50
CA LEU A 17 16.46 -23.64 -33.78
C LEU A 17 14.94 -23.50 -34.01
N VAL A 18 14.31 -24.46 -34.66
CA VAL A 18 12.84 -24.48 -34.80
C VAL A 18 12.14 -24.69 -33.44
N VAL A 19 12.67 -25.61 -32.63
CA VAL A 19 12.13 -25.82 -31.26
C VAL A 19 12.37 -24.57 -30.38
N TYR A 20 13.54 -23.95 -30.47
CA TYR A 20 13.82 -22.69 -29.80
C TYR A 20 12.92 -21.56 -30.29
N PHE A 21 12.71 -21.44 -31.59
CA PHE A 21 11.79 -20.45 -32.17
C PHE A 21 10.33 -20.73 -31.82
N LEU A 22 9.92 -22.00 -31.78
CA LEU A 22 8.57 -22.39 -31.31
C LEU A 22 8.44 -22.19 -29.81
N TYR A 23 9.49 -22.39 -29.02
CA TYR A 23 9.49 -22.12 -27.58
C TYR A 23 9.44 -20.60 -27.31
N THR A 24 10.25 -19.79 -28.01
CA THR A 24 10.24 -18.33 -27.90
C THR A 24 9.04 -17.67 -28.57
N SER A 25 8.41 -18.31 -29.55
CA SER A 25 7.14 -17.83 -30.13
C SER A 25 5.91 -18.36 -29.38
N HIS A 26 6.08 -19.36 -28.48
CA HIS A 26 5.07 -19.80 -27.54
C HIS A 26 5.13 -19.07 -26.20
N ASP A 27 6.19 -18.32 -25.96
CA ASP A 27 6.11 -17.15 -25.09
C ASP A 27 5.28 -16.10 -25.83
N GLY A 28 4.07 -16.51 -26.15
CA GLY A 28 3.04 -15.59 -26.56
C GLY A 28 3.07 -14.50 -25.51
N HIS A 29 3.32 -13.27 -25.93
CA HIS A 29 2.86 -12.11 -25.25
C HIS A 29 1.43 -12.41 -24.82
N VAL A 30 1.24 -12.94 -23.63
CA VAL A 30 0.00 -12.85 -22.93
C VAL A 30 -0.10 -11.36 -22.67
N SER A 31 -0.55 -10.65 -23.69
CA SER A 31 -1.04 -9.31 -23.55
C SER A 31 -2.15 -9.45 -22.52
N TYR A 32 -1.82 -9.14 -21.28
CA TYR A 32 -2.82 -8.89 -20.26
C TYR A 32 -3.53 -7.63 -20.74
N LYS A 33 -4.40 -7.79 -21.77
CA LYS A 33 -5.32 -6.74 -22.13
C LYS A 33 -6.04 -6.40 -20.86
N THR A 34 -5.69 -5.25 -20.30
CA THR A 34 -6.45 -4.63 -19.22
C THR A 34 -7.88 -4.58 -19.73
N GLU A 35 -8.75 -5.44 -19.18
CA GLU A 35 -10.16 -5.37 -19.51
C GLU A 35 -10.64 -3.96 -19.18
N PRO A 36 -11.48 -3.36 -20.04
CA PRO A 36 -12.00 -2.03 -19.76
C PRO A 36 -12.64 -2.00 -18.37
N ASN A 37 -12.46 -0.92 -17.66
CA ASN A 37 -12.98 -0.69 -16.31
C ASN A 37 -14.47 -0.97 -16.15
N SER A 38 -15.24 -0.75 -17.22
CA SER A 38 -16.67 -1.10 -17.29
C SER A 38 -16.93 -2.56 -16.91
N ASN A 39 -16.04 -3.49 -17.31
CA ASN A 39 -16.20 -4.91 -17.00
C ASN A 39 -15.95 -5.22 -15.54
N LYS A 40 -15.06 -4.47 -14.87
CA LYS A 40 -14.76 -4.68 -13.44
C LYS A 40 -15.83 -4.14 -12.53
N LEU A 41 -16.38 -2.96 -12.86
CA LEU A 41 -17.55 -2.44 -12.18
C LEU A 41 -18.78 -3.33 -12.43
N GLN A 42 -18.88 -3.92 -13.62
CA GLN A 42 -19.90 -4.90 -13.93
C GLN A 42 -19.70 -6.18 -13.12
N LEU A 43 -18.48 -6.70 -13.01
CA LEU A 43 -18.16 -7.86 -12.18
C LEU A 43 -18.54 -7.63 -10.72
N LEU A 44 -18.19 -6.46 -10.16
CA LEU A 44 -18.63 -6.10 -8.80
C LEU A 44 -20.16 -6.08 -8.68
N ARG A 45 -20.86 -5.50 -9.65
CA ARG A 45 -22.34 -5.49 -9.67
C ARG A 45 -22.92 -6.89 -9.79
N GLU A 46 -22.29 -7.75 -10.59
CA GLU A 46 -22.70 -9.15 -10.74
C GLU A 46 -22.44 -9.95 -9.46
N LEU A 47 -21.29 -9.75 -8.80
CA LEU A 47 -21.00 -10.33 -7.50
C LEU A 47 -22.03 -9.88 -6.45
N GLU A 48 -22.40 -8.60 -6.44
CA GLU A 48 -23.43 -8.08 -5.52
C GLU A 48 -24.85 -8.49 -5.88
N ALA A 49 -25.13 -8.70 -7.16
CA ALA A 49 -26.42 -9.18 -7.63
C ALA A 49 -26.63 -10.68 -7.40
N ASN A 50 -25.56 -11.42 -7.14
CA ASN A 50 -25.61 -12.87 -6.91
C ASN A 50 -26.52 -13.17 -5.70
N LYS A 51 -27.48 -14.08 -5.92
CA LYS A 51 -28.51 -14.40 -4.94
C LYS A 51 -27.95 -15.03 -3.67
N GLU A 52 -26.85 -15.77 -3.77
CA GLU A 52 -26.15 -16.36 -2.63
C GLU A 52 -25.53 -15.29 -1.74
N TRP A 53 -25.02 -14.22 -2.30
CA TRP A 53 -24.54 -13.07 -1.59
C TRP A 53 -25.63 -12.38 -0.79
N LYS A 54 -26.83 -12.23 -1.40
CA LYS A 54 -27.99 -11.64 -0.73
C LYS A 54 -28.55 -12.53 0.37
N THR A 55 -28.55 -13.85 0.17
CA THR A 55 -29.10 -14.82 1.14
C THR A 55 -28.14 -15.12 2.28
N GLN A 56 -26.83 -15.04 2.07
CA GLN A 56 -25.83 -15.13 3.13
C GLN A 56 -25.76 -13.85 3.97
N GLY A 57 -26.63 -12.85 3.62
CA GLY A 57 -26.67 -11.56 4.31
C GLY A 57 -25.32 -10.92 4.25
N PHE A 58 -24.75 -10.76 3.04
CA PHE A 58 -23.82 -9.70 2.75
C PHE A 58 -24.53 -8.36 2.91
N ASN A 59 -25.07 -8.15 4.07
CA ASN A 59 -25.05 -6.88 4.68
C ASN A 59 -23.57 -6.58 4.80
N PHE A 60 -23.09 -5.57 4.09
CA PHE A 60 -21.78 -4.96 4.28
C PHE A 60 -21.64 -4.33 5.68
N GLN A 61 -22.47 -4.72 6.60
CA GLN A 61 -22.19 -4.57 8.00
C GLN A 61 -21.14 -5.62 8.33
N PRO A 62 -20.03 -5.25 8.96
CA PRO A 62 -19.00 -6.18 9.34
C PRO A 62 -19.64 -7.33 10.11
N LYS A 63 -19.96 -8.45 9.46
CA LYS A 63 -20.11 -9.76 10.10
C LYS A 63 -18.83 -10.11 10.84
N LEU A 64 -17.85 -9.35 10.54
CA LEU A 64 -16.59 -9.28 11.15
C LEU A 64 -16.59 -8.04 12.06
N LYS A 65 -17.33 -8.16 13.12
CA LYS A 65 -16.56 -8.07 14.34
C LYS A 65 -15.40 -9.00 14.06
N PRO A 66 -14.18 -8.46 13.79
CA PRO A 66 -13.09 -9.26 13.30
C PRO A 66 -13.15 -10.53 14.09
N THR A 67 -13.20 -11.67 13.40
CA THR A 67 -13.05 -12.93 14.09
C THR A 67 -11.69 -12.74 14.72
N LEU A 68 -11.73 -12.28 15.97
CA LEU A 68 -10.54 -12.05 16.75
C LEU A 68 -9.78 -13.32 16.54
N ASP A 69 -8.65 -13.24 15.85
CA ASP A 69 -7.70 -14.33 15.93
C ASP A 69 -7.46 -14.43 17.43
N GLN A 70 -8.21 -15.35 18.07
CA GLN A 70 -8.30 -15.44 19.52
C GLN A 70 -6.92 -15.71 20.16
N SER A 71 -5.94 -15.97 19.31
CA SER A 71 -4.54 -16.16 19.67
C SER A 71 -3.75 -14.84 19.84
N SER A 72 -4.21 -13.71 19.30
CA SER A 72 -3.43 -12.47 19.38
C SER A 72 -3.91 -11.53 20.47
N THR A 73 -3.25 -11.58 21.64
CA THR A 73 -3.47 -10.62 22.74
C THR A 73 -3.24 -9.18 22.33
N VAL A 74 -2.28 -8.90 21.43
CA VAL A 74 -2.00 -7.58 20.88
C VAL A 74 -3.20 -7.05 20.09
N LEU A 75 -3.79 -7.86 19.20
CA LEU A 75 -4.95 -7.45 18.43
C LEU A 75 -6.16 -7.12 19.33
N GLN A 76 -6.41 -7.92 20.36
CA GLN A 76 -7.48 -7.68 21.33
C GLN A 76 -7.26 -6.38 22.11
N GLN A 77 -6.02 -6.12 22.54
CA GLN A 77 -5.65 -4.89 23.21
C GLN A 77 -5.86 -3.67 22.31
N LEU A 78 -5.46 -3.75 21.02
CA LEU A 78 -5.69 -2.68 20.04
C LEU A 78 -7.17 -2.35 19.87
N TYR A 79 -8.03 -3.34 19.67
CA TYR A 79 -9.47 -3.12 19.56
C TYR A 79 -10.10 -2.54 20.82
N LYS A 80 -9.59 -2.92 21.98
CA LYS A 80 -10.08 -2.41 23.27
C LYS A 80 -9.64 -0.96 23.50
N SER A 81 -8.36 -0.65 23.21
CA SER A 81 -7.79 0.68 23.48
C SER A 81 -8.28 1.74 22.49
N ILE A 82 -8.47 1.35 21.23
CA ILE A 82 -8.87 2.27 20.14
C ILE A 82 -10.01 1.63 19.34
N PRO A 83 -11.24 1.70 19.84
CA PRO A 83 -12.40 1.15 19.13
C PRO A 83 -12.67 1.91 17.82
N TYR A 84 -13.08 1.16 16.81
CA TYR A 84 -13.48 1.69 15.51
C TYR A 84 -14.95 2.11 15.53
N ASP A 85 -15.21 3.31 15.02
CA ASP A 85 -16.57 3.79 14.74
C ASP A 85 -16.65 4.18 13.25
N SER A 86 -17.38 3.40 12.48
CA SER A 86 -17.58 3.63 11.04
C SER A 86 -18.41 4.88 10.73
N ASN A 87 -19.18 5.38 11.68
CA ASN A 87 -20.07 6.53 11.48
C ASN A 87 -19.37 7.88 11.64
N THR A 88 -18.11 7.90 12.11
CA THR A 88 -17.34 9.13 12.21
C THR A 88 -16.82 9.58 10.86
N ASP A 89 -16.59 10.87 10.68
CA ASP A 89 -15.90 11.43 9.53
C ASP A 89 -14.38 11.11 9.58
N PHE A 90 -13.71 11.25 8.44
CA PHE A 90 -12.26 11.24 8.42
C PHE A 90 -11.72 12.44 9.20
N PRO A 91 -10.81 12.24 10.17
CA PRO A 91 -10.20 13.34 10.88
C PRO A 91 -9.38 14.24 9.93
N LYS A 92 -9.51 15.56 10.10
CA LYS A 92 -8.78 16.55 9.28
C LYS A 92 -7.35 16.73 9.77
N PHE A 93 -6.58 15.66 9.70
CA PHE A 93 -5.14 15.62 9.99
C PHE A 93 -4.34 15.18 8.77
N ILE A 94 -3.17 15.80 8.56
CA ILE A 94 -2.14 15.34 7.63
C ILE A 94 -0.89 15.05 8.44
N TRP A 95 -0.33 13.87 8.27
CA TRP A 95 0.83 13.37 8.99
C TRP A 95 1.98 13.11 8.01
N GLN A 96 3.13 13.69 8.28
CA GLN A 96 4.39 13.40 7.60
C GLN A 96 5.47 13.16 8.63
N THR A 97 6.55 12.50 8.26
CA THR A 97 7.72 12.32 9.13
C THR A 97 9.00 12.70 8.41
N TRP A 98 9.97 13.18 9.17
CA TRP A 98 11.30 13.44 8.67
C TRP A 98 12.34 13.30 9.80
N LYS A 99 13.62 13.22 9.43
CA LYS A 99 14.76 13.07 10.38
C LYS A 99 14.82 14.19 11.42
N VAL A 100 14.51 15.42 11.01
CA VAL A 100 14.58 16.64 11.84
C VAL A 100 13.29 17.45 11.72
N ASP A 101 13.09 18.40 12.64
CA ASP A 101 11.97 19.31 12.66
C ASP A 101 11.90 20.16 11.38
N LEU A 102 10.70 20.54 10.95
CA LEU A 102 10.48 21.39 9.77
C LEU A 102 11.21 22.74 9.90
N GLN A 103 11.43 23.25 11.10
CA GLN A 103 12.12 24.52 11.34
C GLN A 103 13.65 24.38 11.36
N ASP A 104 14.17 23.16 11.41
CA ASP A 104 15.61 22.91 11.42
C ASP A 104 16.26 23.38 10.12
N GLU A 105 17.41 24.04 10.21
CA GLU A 105 18.14 24.56 9.05
C GLU A 105 18.60 23.46 8.08
N THR A 106 18.82 22.26 8.60
CA THR A 106 19.23 21.08 7.80
C THR A 106 18.07 20.40 7.10
N PHE A 107 16.82 20.83 7.36
CA PHE A 107 15.66 20.29 6.65
C PHE A 107 15.73 20.64 5.15
N PRO A 108 15.73 19.66 4.22
CA PRO A 108 15.95 19.90 2.81
C PRO A 108 14.90 20.84 2.18
N LYS A 109 15.37 21.88 1.49
CA LYS A 109 14.49 22.86 0.85
C LYS A 109 13.46 22.25 -0.10
N ARG A 110 13.86 21.19 -0.83
CA ARG A 110 12.94 20.51 -1.75
C ARG A 110 11.74 19.91 -1.01
N TYR A 111 11.94 19.32 0.17
CA TYR A 111 10.87 18.73 0.96
C TYR A 111 10.00 19.79 1.62
N ARG A 112 10.55 20.96 2.00
CA ARG A 112 9.73 22.09 2.41
C ARG A 112 8.76 22.53 1.30
N ASN A 113 9.25 22.55 0.05
CA ASN A 113 8.39 22.88 -1.09
C ASN A 113 7.28 21.84 -1.32
N PHE A 114 7.59 20.56 -1.16
CA PHE A 114 6.58 19.49 -1.28
C PHE A 114 5.56 19.58 -0.14
N GLN A 115 6.02 19.72 1.09
CA GLN A 115 5.18 19.89 2.27
C GLN A 115 4.25 21.10 2.13
N ALA A 116 4.74 22.23 1.65
CA ALA A 116 3.95 23.44 1.44
C ALA A 116 2.75 23.23 0.51
N THR A 117 2.84 22.33 -0.47
CA THR A 117 1.72 22.03 -1.38
C THR A 117 0.54 21.42 -0.62
N TRP A 118 0.80 20.67 0.46
CA TRP A 118 -0.24 20.11 1.31
C TRP A 118 -0.92 21.19 2.16
N ASP A 119 -0.15 22.12 2.73
CA ASP A 119 -0.69 23.25 3.52
C ASP A 119 -1.55 24.16 2.65
N GLU A 120 -1.05 24.54 1.47
CA GLU A 120 -1.76 25.42 0.55
C GLU A 120 -3.13 24.88 0.13
N LYS A 121 -3.19 23.56 -0.11
CA LYS A 121 -4.43 22.92 -0.58
C LYS A 121 -5.37 22.55 0.55
N ASN A 122 -4.88 22.42 1.77
CA ASN A 122 -5.66 21.91 2.90
C ASN A 122 -5.63 22.87 4.10
N PRO A 123 -6.03 24.15 3.95
CA PRO A 123 -5.93 25.16 5.03
C PRO A 123 -6.79 24.82 6.27
N ASN A 124 -7.78 23.93 6.11
CA ASN A 124 -8.65 23.47 7.20
C ASN A 124 -8.15 22.20 7.88
N TYR A 125 -7.01 21.65 7.45
CA TYR A 125 -6.38 20.48 8.06
C TYR A 125 -5.27 20.91 9.02
N LYS A 126 -5.09 20.14 10.08
CA LYS A 126 -3.88 20.27 10.92
C LYS A 126 -2.80 19.39 10.30
N HIS A 127 -1.76 20.03 9.83
CA HIS A 127 -0.63 19.33 9.22
C HIS A 127 0.54 19.25 10.19
N PHE A 128 1.08 18.04 10.38
CA PHE A 128 2.19 17.73 11.26
C PHE A 128 3.32 17.07 10.49
N VAL A 129 4.50 17.65 10.57
CA VAL A 129 5.76 17.02 10.16
C VAL A 129 6.49 16.63 11.44
N ILE A 130 6.49 15.35 11.78
CA ILE A 130 6.97 14.83 13.05
C ILE A 130 8.41 14.35 12.88
N PRO A 131 9.39 14.91 13.61
CA PRO A 131 10.76 14.42 13.58
C PRO A 131 10.89 13.04 14.24
N ASP A 132 11.89 12.24 13.78
CA ASP A 132 12.07 10.85 14.19
C ASP A 132 12.12 10.69 15.72
N GLU A 133 12.78 11.62 16.43
CA GLU A 133 12.88 11.58 17.90
C GLU A 133 11.50 11.73 18.57
N GLN A 134 10.63 12.58 18.02
CA GLN A 134 9.29 12.77 18.54
C GLN A 134 8.37 11.60 18.20
N CYS A 135 8.62 10.90 17.08
CA CYS A 135 7.88 9.68 16.72
C CYS A 135 8.04 8.60 17.81
N ASP A 136 9.26 8.41 18.35
CA ASP A 136 9.52 7.43 19.42
C ASP A 136 8.69 7.74 20.69
N THR A 137 8.65 9.01 21.11
CA THR A 137 7.87 9.45 22.26
C THR A 137 6.37 9.30 22.02
N LEU A 138 5.90 9.76 20.86
CA LEU A 138 4.48 9.71 20.50
C LEU A 138 3.97 8.26 20.44
N VAL A 139 4.73 7.32 19.88
CA VAL A 139 4.34 5.91 19.85
C VAL A 139 4.26 5.34 21.27
N GLN A 140 5.19 5.67 22.16
CA GLN A 140 5.14 5.22 23.56
C GLN A 140 3.91 5.71 24.30
N GLU A 141 3.51 6.96 24.07
CA GLU A 141 2.31 7.54 24.68
C GLU A 141 1.04 6.91 24.12
N LEU A 142 0.91 6.86 22.79
CA LEU A 142 -0.29 6.36 22.11
C LEU A 142 -0.56 4.87 22.36
N TYR A 143 0.50 4.10 22.58
CA TYR A 143 0.43 2.64 22.75
C TYR A 143 0.86 2.18 24.16
N SER A 144 0.75 3.07 25.16
CA SER A 144 1.03 2.73 26.55
C SER A 144 0.22 1.55 27.09
N GLU A 145 -1.03 1.40 26.60
CA GLU A 145 -1.91 0.26 26.94
C GLU A 145 -1.63 -1.01 26.10
N VAL A 146 -0.78 -0.91 25.08
CA VAL A 146 -0.38 -2.04 24.22
C VAL A 146 1.16 -2.09 24.14
N PRO A 147 1.84 -2.43 25.24
CA PRO A 147 3.29 -2.23 25.39
C PRO A 147 4.12 -3.03 24.38
N ASP A 148 3.61 -4.14 23.87
CA ASP A 148 4.31 -4.93 22.85
C ASP A 148 4.44 -4.17 21.52
N VAL A 149 3.47 -3.33 21.15
CA VAL A 149 3.54 -2.47 19.97
C VAL A 149 4.63 -1.42 20.16
N ALA A 150 4.63 -0.71 21.29
CA ALA A 150 5.66 0.29 21.59
C ALA A 150 7.06 -0.34 21.65
N LYS A 151 7.18 -1.53 22.26
CA LYS A 151 8.42 -2.31 22.30
C LYS A 151 8.89 -2.69 20.88
N ALA A 152 8.01 -3.23 20.04
CA ALA A 152 8.33 -3.62 18.68
C ALA A 152 8.84 -2.42 17.87
N TYR A 153 8.17 -1.28 17.94
CA TYR A 153 8.60 -0.05 17.30
C TYR A 153 10.01 0.38 17.76
N LYS A 154 10.23 0.41 19.06
CA LYS A 154 11.50 0.85 19.67
C LYS A 154 12.70 0.01 19.23
N ILE A 155 12.53 -1.31 19.11
CA ILE A 155 13.64 -2.23 18.80
C ILE A 155 13.92 -2.40 17.29
N MET A 156 13.13 -1.78 16.42
CA MET A 156 13.38 -1.84 14.97
C MET A 156 14.77 -1.32 14.63
N PRO A 157 15.58 -2.09 13.88
CA PRO A 157 17.01 -1.79 13.71
C PRO A 157 17.30 -0.70 12.68
N LYS A 158 16.30 -0.26 11.91
CA LYS A 158 16.46 0.72 10.81
C LYS A 158 15.37 1.78 10.86
N SER A 159 15.74 3.01 10.50
CA SER A 159 14.82 4.16 10.43
C SER A 159 13.67 3.91 9.46
N ILE A 160 13.93 3.29 8.30
CA ILE A 160 12.89 2.98 7.33
C ILE A 160 11.81 2.05 7.90
N LEU A 161 12.18 1.03 8.69
CA LEU A 161 11.21 0.14 9.33
C LEU A 161 10.34 0.90 10.34
N LYS A 162 10.95 1.84 11.09
CA LYS A 162 10.21 2.70 12.01
C LYS A 162 9.27 3.64 11.28
N ALA A 163 9.73 4.31 10.22
CA ALA A 163 8.90 5.20 9.40
C ALA A 163 7.71 4.46 8.78
N ASP A 164 7.95 3.28 8.22
CA ASP A 164 6.89 2.42 7.69
C ASP A 164 5.88 2.00 8.76
N PHE A 165 6.36 1.62 9.94
CA PHE A 165 5.48 1.21 11.02
C PHE A 165 4.71 2.40 11.60
N PHE A 166 5.37 3.56 11.75
CA PHE A 166 4.76 4.78 12.28
C PHE A 166 3.52 5.22 11.51
N ARG A 167 3.52 5.15 10.16
CA ARG A 167 2.37 5.55 9.35
C ARG A 167 1.10 4.78 9.69
N TYR A 168 1.24 3.48 9.96
CA TYR A 168 0.09 2.66 10.37
C TYR A 168 -0.33 2.97 11.80
N LEU A 169 0.65 3.18 12.68
CA LEU A 169 0.40 3.49 14.08
C LEU A 169 -0.33 4.82 14.24
N ILE A 170 0.13 5.88 13.59
CA ILE A 170 -0.51 7.20 13.72
C ILE A 170 -1.91 7.22 13.11
N LEU A 171 -2.10 6.58 11.97
CA LEU A 171 -3.42 6.47 11.34
C LEU A 171 -4.40 5.66 12.17
N PHE A 172 -3.95 4.54 12.76
CA PHE A 172 -4.80 3.76 13.66
C PHE A 172 -5.18 4.54 14.91
N ALA A 173 -4.22 5.25 15.52
CA ALA A 173 -4.46 5.97 16.77
C ALA A 173 -5.22 7.28 16.60
N ARG A 174 -5.07 7.98 15.47
CA ARG A 174 -5.58 9.35 15.27
C ARG A 174 -6.42 9.51 14.01
N GLY A 175 -6.28 8.64 13.02
CA GLY A 175 -6.90 8.81 11.70
C GLY A 175 -6.32 9.97 10.91
N GLY A 176 -6.97 10.33 9.81
CA GLY A 176 -6.53 11.39 8.89
C GLY A 176 -5.80 10.83 7.68
N VAL A 177 -4.93 11.63 7.10
CA VAL A 177 -4.06 11.26 5.96
C VAL A 177 -2.63 11.15 6.45
N TYR A 178 -1.97 10.04 6.20
CA TYR A 178 -0.51 9.96 6.23
C TYR A 178 0.01 10.10 4.79
N THR A 179 1.08 10.83 4.62
CA THR A 179 1.78 10.90 3.33
C THR A 179 3.27 11.11 3.55
N ASP A 180 4.13 10.46 2.73
CA ASP A 180 5.58 10.62 2.87
C ASP A 180 6.00 12.06 2.52
N ILE A 181 7.13 12.51 3.10
CA ILE A 181 7.61 13.90 2.96
C ILE A 181 7.97 14.26 1.51
N ASP A 182 8.26 13.27 0.67
CA ASP A 182 8.57 13.44 -0.74
C ASP A 182 7.34 13.26 -1.65
N THR A 183 6.17 13.62 -1.14
CA THR A 183 4.92 13.68 -1.89
C THR A 183 4.46 15.12 -2.13
N VAL A 184 3.77 15.34 -3.23
CA VAL A 184 3.14 16.61 -3.59
C VAL A 184 1.63 16.45 -3.55
N GLY A 185 0.94 17.31 -2.81
CA GLY A 185 -0.52 17.42 -2.86
C GLY A 185 -0.96 18.08 -4.16
N LEU A 186 -1.69 17.36 -5.00
CA LEU A 186 -2.20 17.89 -6.26
C LEU A 186 -3.59 18.51 -6.10
N LYS A 187 -4.40 17.98 -5.17
CA LYS A 187 -5.75 18.45 -4.87
C LYS A 187 -6.02 18.50 -3.38
N PRO A 188 -6.95 19.36 -2.94
CA PRO A 188 -7.45 19.32 -1.57
C PRO A 188 -7.96 17.91 -1.20
N VAL A 189 -7.69 17.46 0.03
CA VAL A 189 -8.22 16.18 0.52
C VAL A 189 -9.75 16.19 0.53
N ASP A 190 -10.37 17.33 0.77
CA ASP A 190 -11.82 17.48 0.72
C ASP A 190 -12.43 17.23 -0.69
N GLU A 191 -11.60 17.22 -1.75
CA GLU A 191 -12.00 16.86 -3.13
C GLU A 191 -11.73 15.41 -3.49
N TRP A 192 -11.12 14.63 -2.60
CA TRP A 192 -10.86 13.22 -2.87
C TRP A 192 -12.15 12.41 -2.94
N SER A 193 -12.07 11.27 -3.61
CA SER A 193 -13.23 10.38 -3.75
C SER A 193 -13.80 9.90 -2.40
N SER A 194 -13.01 9.92 -1.34
CA SER A 194 -13.46 9.59 0.01
C SER A 194 -14.54 10.53 0.57
N ASN A 195 -14.62 11.76 0.06
CA ASN A 195 -15.61 12.75 0.50
C ASN A 195 -16.85 12.81 -0.41
N LYS A 196 -16.96 11.91 -1.40
CA LYS A 196 -18.19 11.77 -2.19
C LYS A 196 -19.17 10.89 -1.46
N GLU A 197 -20.45 11.26 -1.48
CA GLU A 197 -21.53 10.48 -0.86
C GLU A 197 -21.70 9.11 -1.53
N GLU A 198 -21.47 9.05 -2.84
CA GLU A 198 -21.60 7.83 -3.63
C GLU A 198 -20.39 7.60 -4.55
N ILE A 199 -20.00 6.36 -4.69
CA ILE A 199 -18.99 5.87 -5.63
C ILE A 199 -19.62 4.80 -6.53
N ALA A 200 -19.68 5.06 -7.84
CA ALA A 200 -20.26 4.13 -8.81
C ALA A 200 -21.71 3.69 -8.46
N GLY A 201 -22.52 4.61 -7.92
CA GLY A 201 -23.91 4.35 -7.53
C GLY A 201 -24.08 3.57 -6.22
N LYS A 202 -23.05 3.53 -5.38
CA LYS A 202 -23.07 2.95 -4.05
C LYS A 202 -22.79 4.01 -2.99
N ILE A 203 -23.42 3.89 -1.85
CA ILE A 203 -23.10 4.72 -0.68
C ILE A 203 -21.64 4.50 -0.31
N ASN A 204 -20.93 5.59 -0.11
CA ASN A 204 -19.53 5.56 0.27
C ASN A 204 -19.40 5.50 1.81
N ASN A 205 -19.19 4.31 2.33
CA ASN A 205 -18.98 4.06 3.76
C ASN A 205 -17.50 3.98 4.13
N ALA A 206 -16.59 4.47 3.27
CA ALA A 206 -15.16 4.28 3.46
C ALA A 206 -14.67 4.73 4.84
N GLY A 207 -13.91 3.87 5.46
CA GLY A 207 -13.14 4.13 6.68
C GLY A 207 -11.65 4.02 6.43
N LEU A 208 -11.27 3.40 5.30
CA LEU A 208 -9.88 3.29 4.81
C LEU A 208 -9.84 3.60 3.32
N VAL A 209 -8.87 4.41 2.91
CA VAL A 209 -8.60 4.73 1.50
C VAL A 209 -7.20 4.29 1.15
N VAL A 210 -7.09 3.45 0.14
CA VAL A 210 -5.82 2.97 -0.41
C VAL A 210 -5.77 3.21 -1.91
N GLY A 211 -4.59 3.55 -2.44
CA GLY A 211 -4.38 3.69 -3.88
C GLY A 211 -3.54 2.54 -4.43
N ILE A 212 -3.69 2.24 -5.71
CA ILE A 212 -2.78 1.33 -6.39
C ILE A 212 -1.45 2.05 -6.62
N GLU A 213 -0.35 1.44 -6.19
CA GLU A 213 1.01 1.91 -6.45
C GLU A 213 1.57 1.30 -7.73
N ALA A 214 1.39 -0.01 -7.88
CA ALA A 214 1.91 -0.75 -9.01
C ALA A 214 0.89 -1.74 -9.55
N ASP A 215 0.73 -1.70 -10.88
CA ASP A 215 -0.04 -2.65 -11.69
C ASP A 215 0.75 -3.00 -12.95
N PRO A 216 1.94 -3.61 -12.81
CA PRO A 216 2.79 -3.92 -13.96
C PRO A 216 2.17 -5.01 -14.83
N ASP A 217 1.96 -4.70 -16.12
CA ASP A 217 1.52 -5.66 -17.12
C ASP A 217 2.73 -6.37 -17.75
N ARG A 218 3.45 -7.14 -16.91
CA ARG A 218 4.67 -7.85 -17.33
C ARG A 218 4.89 -9.13 -16.50
N PRO A 219 5.39 -10.21 -17.12
CA PRO A 219 5.60 -11.50 -16.44
C PRO A 219 6.62 -11.44 -15.30
N ASP A 220 7.63 -10.58 -15.42
CA ASP A 220 8.75 -10.41 -14.49
C ASP A 220 8.47 -9.38 -13.38
N TRP A 221 7.20 -9.07 -13.12
CA TRP A 221 6.82 -8.10 -12.08
C TRP A 221 7.48 -8.38 -10.71
N ALA A 222 7.69 -9.64 -10.36
CA ALA A 222 8.27 -10.05 -9.09
C ALA A 222 9.76 -9.65 -8.92
N GLU A 223 10.43 -9.23 -9.98
CA GLU A 223 11.79 -8.67 -9.91
C GLU A 223 11.79 -7.24 -9.36
N TRP A 224 10.68 -6.52 -9.55
CA TRP A 224 10.56 -5.08 -9.28
C TRP A 224 9.63 -4.74 -8.12
N TYR A 225 8.59 -5.56 -7.90
CA TYR A 225 7.54 -5.29 -6.93
C TYR A 225 7.33 -6.48 -6.00
N ALA A 226 6.91 -6.20 -4.78
CA ALA A 226 6.63 -7.26 -3.81
C ALA A 226 5.34 -8.04 -4.15
N ARG A 227 4.39 -7.42 -4.84
CA ARG A 227 3.10 -8.04 -5.23
C ARG A 227 2.71 -7.66 -6.65
N ARG A 228 1.93 -8.56 -7.30
CA ARG A 228 1.42 -8.35 -8.67
C ARG A 228 0.55 -7.10 -8.79
N ILE A 229 -0.32 -6.85 -7.83
CA ILE A 229 -0.93 -5.57 -7.53
C ILE A 229 -0.34 -5.12 -6.20
N GLN A 230 0.16 -3.90 -6.13
CA GLN A 230 0.72 -3.33 -4.91
C GLN A 230 0.00 -2.05 -4.55
N PHE A 231 -0.43 -1.94 -3.29
CA PHE A 231 -1.06 -0.72 -2.79
C PHE A 231 -0.03 0.25 -2.23
N CYS A 232 -0.27 1.54 -2.47
CA CYS A 232 0.52 2.63 -1.89
C CYS A 232 0.44 2.55 -0.37
N GLN A 233 1.60 2.46 0.28
CA GLN A 233 1.68 2.65 1.72
C GLN A 233 2.14 4.08 2.09
N TRP A 234 2.71 4.79 1.14
CA TRP A 234 3.26 6.13 1.33
C TRP A 234 2.20 7.26 1.29
N THR A 235 0.97 6.96 0.91
CA THR A 235 -0.20 7.83 1.10
C THR A 235 -1.41 6.95 1.42
N ILE A 236 -1.99 7.17 2.60
CA ILE A 236 -3.14 6.42 3.12
C ILE A 236 -4.05 7.40 3.85
N GLN A 237 -5.37 7.27 3.69
CA GLN A 237 -6.33 7.96 4.55
C GLN A 237 -7.11 6.94 5.36
N SER A 238 -7.30 7.20 6.65
CA SER A 238 -8.02 6.28 7.53
C SER A 238 -8.85 7.00 8.59
N LYS A 239 -9.97 6.42 8.95
CA LYS A 239 -10.65 6.71 10.22
C LYS A 239 -9.87 6.08 11.36
N ARG A 240 -9.99 6.64 12.55
CA ARG A 240 -9.35 6.14 13.77
C ARG A 240 -9.85 4.72 14.09
N GLY A 241 -8.94 3.84 14.51
CA GLY A 241 -9.29 2.49 14.97
C GLY A 241 -9.61 1.48 13.86
N HIS A 242 -9.34 1.78 12.59
CA HIS A 242 -9.74 0.93 11.47
C HIS A 242 -9.21 -0.51 11.62
N PRO A 243 -10.08 -1.55 11.49
CA PRO A 243 -9.73 -2.94 11.81
C PRO A 243 -8.59 -3.51 10.97
N MET A 244 -8.48 -3.13 9.69
CA MET A 244 -7.37 -3.56 8.83
C MET A 244 -6.03 -3.10 9.40
N LEU A 245 -5.93 -1.85 9.85
CA LEU A 245 -4.71 -1.32 10.47
C LEU A 245 -4.38 -2.03 11.78
N ALA A 246 -5.38 -2.33 12.62
CA ALA A 246 -5.17 -3.11 13.83
C ALA A 246 -4.54 -4.48 13.53
N GLN A 247 -5.07 -5.20 12.54
CA GLN A 247 -4.56 -6.51 12.11
C GLN A 247 -3.12 -6.41 11.60
N LEU A 248 -2.83 -5.39 10.79
CA LEU A 248 -1.48 -5.13 10.26
C LEU A 248 -0.50 -4.80 11.37
N ILE A 249 -0.86 -3.90 12.29
CA ILE A 249 -0.04 -3.53 13.45
C ILE A 249 0.27 -4.75 14.32
N ALA A 250 -0.74 -5.56 14.63
CA ALA A 250 -0.55 -6.78 15.41
C ALA A 250 0.44 -7.73 14.72
N LYS A 251 0.35 -7.88 13.39
CA LYS A 251 1.26 -8.76 12.64
C LYS A 251 2.69 -8.24 12.57
N ILE A 252 2.88 -6.95 12.32
CA ILE A 252 4.22 -6.35 12.32
C ILE A 252 4.85 -6.47 13.71
N THR A 253 4.08 -6.28 14.77
CA THR A 253 4.50 -6.49 16.15
C THR A 253 4.95 -7.93 16.39
N GLU A 254 4.14 -8.91 16.01
CA GLU A 254 4.45 -10.34 16.11
C GLU A 254 5.76 -10.69 15.37
N ILE A 255 5.90 -10.25 14.10
CA ILE A 255 7.11 -10.48 13.30
C ILE A 255 8.34 -9.91 14.03
N THR A 256 8.24 -8.68 14.50
CA THR A 256 9.36 -7.98 15.13
C THR A 256 9.79 -8.64 16.43
N LEU A 257 8.85 -9.00 17.29
CA LEU A 257 9.15 -9.68 18.56
C LEU A 257 9.69 -11.10 18.33
N THR A 258 9.14 -11.83 17.34
CA THR A 258 9.66 -13.14 16.94
C THR A 258 11.10 -13.05 16.41
N ARG A 259 11.43 -12.01 15.65
CA ARG A 259 12.81 -11.76 15.20
C ARG A 259 13.75 -11.45 16.38
N LEU A 260 13.27 -10.71 17.38
CA LEU A 260 14.02 -10.48 18.60
C LEU A 260 14.34 -11.80 19.32
N GLU A 261 13.34 -12.61 19.58
CA GLU A 261 13.47 -13.92 20.26
C GLU A 261 14.45 -14.86 19.56
N LYS A 262 14.44 -14.85 18.23
CA LYS A 262 15.32 -15.66 17.40
C LYS A 262 16.70 -15.02 17.13
N GLY A 263 16.99 -13.84 17.69
CA GLY A 263 18.24 -13.10 17.41
C GLY A 263 18.40 -12.70 15.92
N GLN A 264 17.29 -12.39 15.25
CA GLN A 264 17.23 -12.13 13.80
C GLN A 264 16.91 -10.68 13.45
N LEU A 265 16.84 -9.75 14.42
CA LEU A 265 16.51 -8.35 14.17
C LEU A 265 17.39 -7.66 13.12
N LYS A 266 18.68 -7.99 13.08
CA LYS A 266 19.65 -7.42 12.15
C LYS A 266 19.94 -8.31 10.93
N LYS A 267 19.23 -9.44 10.80
CA LYS A 267 19.42 -10.36 9.66
C LYS A 267 18.45 -9.98 8.56
N VAL A 268 18.97 -9.95 7.33
CA VAL A 268 18.14 -9.91 6.13
C VAL A 268 17.50 -11.28 5.95
N LEU A 269 16.16 -11.31 5.88
CA LEU A 269 15.41 -12.52 5.61
C LEU A 269 14.84 -12.45 4.19
N GLY A 270 15.05 -13.50 3.41
CA GLY A 270 14.63 -13.54 2.01
C GLY A 270 15.74 -13.28 1.01
N LYS A 271 15.39 -12.79 -0.17
CA LYS A 271 16.30 -12.62 -1.31
C LYS A 271 17.35 -11.53 -1.07
N ASP A 272 16.90 -10.39 -0.57
CA ASP A 272 17.72 -9.19 -0.35
C ASP A 272 17.10 -8.31 0.74
N GLU A 273 17.82 -7.26 1.12
CA GLU A 273 17.38 -6.34 2.17
C GLU A 273 16.10 -5.58 1.80
N GLY A 274 15.98 -5.12 0.56
CA GLY A 274 14.80 -4.40 0.10
C GLY A 274 13.56 -5.29 0.16
N GLY A 275 13.67 -6.54 -0.29
CA GLY A 275 12.61 -7.53 -0.20
C GLY A 275 12.21 -7.84 1.24
N ASP A 276 13.17 -7.90 2.17
CA ASP A 276 12.90 -8.11 3.59
C ASP A 276 12.13 -6.91 4.18
N ILE A 277 12.55 -5.68 3.91
CA ILE A 277 11.87 -4.46 4.36
C ILE A 277 10.44 -4.42 3.82
N MET A 278 10.25 -4.67 2.52
CA MET A 278 8.93 -4.67 1.90
C MET A 278 7.96 -5.67 2.53
N ASN A 279 8.45 -6.82 3.01
CA ASN A 279 7.64 -7.86 3.64
C ASN A 279 7.57 -7.77 5.17
N TRP A 280 8.38 -6.92 5.81
CA TRP A 280 8.33 -6.71 7.26
C TRP A 280 7.40 -5.57 7.64
N THR A 281 7.58 -4.37 7.04
CA THR A 281 6.82 -3.15 7.34
C THR A 281 6.31 -2.44 6.09
N GLY A 282 6.86 -2.76 4.93
CA GLY A 282 6.68 -2.04 3.68
C GLY A 282 5.43 -2.42 2.89
N PRO A 283 5.38 -2.05 1.60
CA PRO A 283 4.18 -2.19 0.79
C PRO A 283 3.75 -3.64 0.54
N GLY A 284 4.66 -4.61 0.67
CA GLY A 284 4.32 -6.01 0.50
C GLY A 284 3.37 -6.52 1.58
N ILE A 285 3.75 -6.39 2.86
CA ILE A 285 2.88 -6.80 3.97
C ILE A 285 1.62 -5.92 4.05
N PHE A 286 1.72 -4.63 3.73
CA PHE A 286 0.55 -3.76 3.66
C PHE A 286 -0.47 -4.27 2.65
N THR A 287 -0.02 -4.57 1.44
CA THR A 287 -0.87 -5.12 0.37
C THR A 287 -1.52 -6.44 0.79
N ASP A 288 -0.75 -7.35 1.41
CA ASP A 288 -1.31 -8.62 1.90
C ASP A 288 -2.43 -8.41 2.92
N TYR A 289 -2.29 -7.42 3.81
CA TYR A 289 -3.30 -7.16 4.83
C TYR A 289 -4.52 -6.43 4.28
N VAL A 290 -4.38 -5.58 3.27
CA VAL A 290 -5.52 -5.04 2.52
C VAL A 290 -6.31 -6.19 1.88
N PHE A 291 -5.65 -7.09 1.13
CA PHE A 291 -6.32 -8.26 0.55
C PHE A 291 -6.90 -9.19 1.61
N LYS A 292 -6.18 -9.45 2.69
CA LYS A 292 -6.68 -10.28 3.80
C LYS A 292 -7.94 -9.70 4.40
N TYR A 293 -8.00 -8.39 4.60
CA TYR A 293 -9.17 -7.71 5.14
C TYR A 293 -10.34 -7.76 4.16
N LEU A 294 -10.12 -7.43 2.91
CA LEU A 294 -11.15 -7.51 1.86
C LEU A 294 -11.71 -8.92 1.72
N ASN A 295 -10.86 -9.95 1.75
CA ASN A 295 -11.27 -11.36 1.66
C ASN A 295 -12.01 -11.89 2.89
N GLN A 296 -12.04 -11.12 3.99
CA GLN A 296 -12.96 -11.39 5.11
C GLN A 296 -14.39 -10.95 4.78
N ILE A 297 -14.57 -10.06 3.83
CA ILE A 297 -15.83 -9.45 3.44
C ILE A 297 -16.36 -10.12 2.17
N VAL A 298 -15.52 -10.17 1.14
CA VAL A 298 -15.84 -10.71 -0.18
C VAL A 298 -14.59 -11.30 -0.81
N GLU A 299 -14.73 -12.39 -1.55
CA GLU A 299 -13.61 -12.99 -2.25
C GLU A 299 -13.13 -12.05 -3.37
N VAL A 300 -11.91 -11.55 -3.23
CA VAL A 300 -11.25 -10.67 -4.22
C VAL A 300 -9.83 -11.11 -4.45
N ASP A 301 -9.37 -10.96 -5.69
CA ASP A 301 -7.97 -11.12 -6.04
C ASP A 301 -7.45 -9.90 -6.83
N TRP A 302 -6.19 -9.93 -7.21
CA TRP A 302 -5.54 -8.85 -7.92
C TRP A 302 -6.23 -8.49 -9.26
N ARG A 303 -6.93 -9.43 -9.92
CA ARG A 303 -7.60 -9.22 -11.21
C ARG A 303 -8.71 -8.18 -11.12
N LEU A 304 -9.33 -8.05 -9.96
CA LEU A 304 -10.35 -7.02 -9.73
C LEU A 304 -9.78 -5.61 -9.87
N PHE A 305 -8.53 -5.42 -9.49
CA PHE A 305 -7.88 -4.11 -9.42
C PHE A 305 -6.98 -3.79 -10.61
N THR A 306 -6.55 -4.79 -11.39
CA THR A 306 -5.71 -4.58 -12.58
C THR A 306 -6.40 -3.68 -13.62
N GLY A 307 -5.72 -2.62 -14.10
CA GLY A 307 -6.23 -1.64 -15.08
C GLY A 307 -7.44 -0.84 -14.58
N MET A 308 -7.62 -0.71 -13.27
CA MET A 308 -8.71 0.06 -12.67
C MET A 308 -8.54 1.56 -12.96
N GLU A 309 -9.56 2.22 -13.50
CA GLU A 309 -9.55 3.67 -13.76
C GLU A 309 -10.52 4.46 -12.88
N GLN A 310 -11.47 3.79 -12.23
CA GLN A 310 -12.46 4.39 -11.35
C GLN A 310 -12.33 3.83 -9.94
N PRO A 311 -12.62 4.62 -8.91
CA PRO A 311 -12.62 4.14 -7.54
C PRO A 311 -13.63 3.02 -7.32
N ILE A 312 -13.30 2.08 -6.44
CA ILE A 312 -14.17 0.99 -6.03
C ILE A 312 -14.30 1.00 -4.51
N VAL A 313 -15.54 0.95 -4.00
CA VAL A 313 -15.83 0.76 -2.57
C VAL A 313 -16.17 -0.70 -2.33
N ILE A 314 -15.46 -1.32 -1.39
CA ILE A 314 -15.75 -2.66 -0.89
C ILE A 314 -15.91 -2.52 0.62
N ASP A 315 -17.15 -2.56 1.09
CA ASP A 315 -17.55 -2.28 2.46
C ASP A 315 -17.02 -0.92 2.93
N ASP A 316 -16.10 -0.88 3.88
CA ASP A 316 -15.48 0.32 4.40
C ASP A 316 -14.08 0.62 3.82
N VAL A 317 -13.71 -0.03 2.73
CA VAL A 317 -12.44 0.24 2.02
C VAL A 317 -12.71 0.86 0.65
N LEU A 318 -12.19 2.05 0.43
CA LEU A 318 -12.15 2.72 -0.87
C LEU A 318 -10.80 2.45 -1.54
N VAL A 319 -10.83 1.74 -2.65
CA VAL A 319 -9.65 1.50 -3.49
C VAL A 319 -9.64 2.51 -4.63
N LEU A 320 -8.56 3.27 -4.74
CA LEU A 320 -8.35 4.28 -5.77
C LEU A 320 -7.48 3.73 -6.92
N PRO A 321 -7.73 4.15 -8.17
CA PRO A 321 -6.89 3.80 -9.31
C PRO A 321 -5.46 4.33 -9.14
N ILE A 322 -4.52 3.73 -9.89
CA ILE A 322 -3.09 4.10 -9.86
C ILE A 322 -2.87 5.61 -10.10
N THR A 323 -3.68 6.24 -10.95
CA THR A 323 -3.61 7.68 -11.23
C THR A 323 -3.76 8.54 -9.98
N SER A 324 -4.46 8.05 -8.94
CA SER A 324 -4.81 8.88 -7.80
C SER A 324 -3.60 9.27 -6.95
N PHE A 325 -2.66 8.35 -6.75
CA PHE A 325 -1.47 8.61 -5.94
C PHE A 325 -0.16 8.43 -6.72
N SER A 326 -0.18 7.68 -7.84
CA SER A 326 0.97 7.45 -8.71
C SER A 326 0.71 7.96 -10.15
N PRO A 327 0.27 9.23 -10.34
CA PRO A 327 0.13 9.76 -11.70
C PRO A 327 1.48 9.81 -12.41
N ASP A 328 1.45 9.92 -13.75
CA ASP A 328 2.62 9.95 -14.64
C ASP A 328 3.41 8.63 -14.73
N VAL A 329 2.97 7.55 -14.09
CA VAL A 329 3.56 6.21 -14.25
C VAL A 329 2.91 5.51 -15.46
N ASN A 330 3.20 6.03 -16.65
CA ASN A 330 2.52 5.68 -17.90
C ASN A 330 2.64 4.19 -18.26
N GLN A 331 3.77 3.55 -17.93
CA GLN A 331 4.00 2.13 -18.20
C GLN A 331 3.09 1.19 -17.40
N MET A 332 2.39 1.70 -16.39
CA MET A 332 1.42 0.97 -15.59
C MET A 332 -0.01 1.51 -15.76
N GLY A 333 -0.26 2.28 -16.82
CA GLY A 333 -1.58 2.77 -17.15
C GLY A 333 -2.05 4.00 -16.34
N ALA A 334 -1.18 4.62 -15.55
CA ALA A 334 -1.52 5.86 -14.85
C ALA A 334 -1.67 7.02 -15.85
N LYS A 335 -2.66 7.88 -15.61
CA LYS A 335 -2.82 9.15 -16.33
C LYS A 335 -1.90 10.21 -15.74
N SER A 336 -1.88 11.39 -16.37
CA SER A 336 -1.02 12.49 -15.94
C SER A 336 -1.48 13.13 -14.62
N SER A 337 -0.57 13.89 -14.00
CA SER A 337 -0.88 14.72 -12.82
C SER A 337 -2.00 15.74 -13.04
N GLY A 338 -2.38 16.04 -14.29
CA GLY A 338 -3.52 16.91 -14.64
C GLY A 338 -4.87 16.20 -14.67
N ASP A 339 -4.90 14.87 -14.51
CA ASP A 339 -6.16 14.10 -14.53
C ASP A 339 -7.03 14.45 -13.30
N PRO A 340 -8.37 14.49 -13.47
CA PRO A 340 -9.29 14.70 -12.36
C PRO A 340 -9.12 13.71 -11.18
N MET A 341 -8.60 12.52 -11.43
CA MET A 341 -8.35 11.50 -10.41
C MET A 341 -6.96 11.56 -9.77
N ALA A 342 -6.06 12.47 -10.22
CA ALA A 342 -4.75 12.66 -9.61
C ALA A 342 -4.87 13.53 -8.35
N PHE A 343 -4.67 12.95 -7.18
CA PHE A 343 -4.84 13.61 -5.88
C PHE A 343 -3.52 13.96 -5.22
N ALA A 344 -2.54 13.08 -5.32
CA ALA A 344 -1.18 13.27 -4.82
C ALA A 344 -0.18 12.63 -5.78
N LYS A 345 1.09 13.03 -5.69
CA LYS A 345 2.18 12.47 -6.48
C LYS A 345 3.39 12.20 -5.62
N HIS A 346 3.94 11.01 -5.72
CA HIS A 346 5.21 10.65 -5.11
C HIS A 346 6.38 11.05 -6.01
N MET A 347 7.42 11.64 -5.41
CA MET A 347 8.59 12.12 -6.13
C MET A 347 9.75 11.11 -6.14
N PHE A 348 9.56 9.93 -5.50
CA PHE A 348 10.49 8.81 -5.47
C PHE A 348 11.93 9.21 -5.16
N SER A 349 12.12 10.10 -4.17
CA SER A 349 13.44 10.65 -3.81
C SER A 349 14.44 9.60 -3.30
N GLY A 350 13.97 8.43 -2.86
CA GLY A 350 14.83 7.33 -2.41
C GLY A 350 15.68 7.64 -1.17
N SER A 351 15.31 8.65 -0.40
CA SER A 351 16.08 9.17 0.74
C SER A 351 16.46 8.13 1.80
N TRP A 352 15.75 7.02 1.86
CA TRP A 352 16.04 5.90 2.75
C TRP A 352 17.19 5.00 2.26
N LYS A 353 17.59 5.12 0.97
CA LYS A 353 18.71 4.36 0.38
C LYS A 353 20.06 5.00 0.68
N ASP A 354 20.06 6.26 1.09
CA ASP A 354 21.24 7.13 1.18
C ASP A 354 21.77 7.34 2.60
N ASP A 355 21.62 6.37 3.49
CA ASP A 355 22.37 6.43 4.76
C ASP A 355 23.91 6.32 4.53
N GLY A 356 24.40 6.93 3.44
CA GLY A 356 25.82 6.98 3.14
C GLY A 356 26.30 7.39 1.75
N MET A 357 25.44 7.76 0.80
CA MET A 357 25.90 8.22 -0.51
C MET A 357 25.58 9.69 -0.81
N PRO A 358 26.49 10.45 -1.45
CA PRO A 358 26.25 11.85 -1.84
C PRO A 358 25.20 11.95 -2.95
N GLU A 359 24.43 13.04 -2.93
CA GLU A 359 23.39 13.37 -3.90
C GLU A 359 23.95 13.25 -5.32
N MET A 360 23.43 12.33 -6.12
CA MET A 360 23.58 12.41 -7.57
C MET A 360 22.59 13.47 -8.07
N GLY A 361 23.12 14.60 -8.47
CA GLY A 361 22.36 15.68 -9.09
C GLY A 361 21.65 15.18 -10.37
N LEU A 362 20.36 15.41 -10.41
CA LEU A 362 19.55 15.45 -11.63
C LEU A 362 19.21 16.91 -11.93
#